data_d512ce5e2cc3aaf18313477a51f3c2dc
#
_entry.id   d512ce5e2cc3aaf18313477a51f3c2dc
#
_cell.length_a   1.000
_cell.length_b   1.000
_cell.length_c   1.000
_cell.angle_alpha   90.00
_cell.angle_beta   90.00
_cell.angle_gamma   90.00
#
_symmetry.space_group_name_H-M   'P 1'
#
loop_
_entity.id
_entity.type
_entity.pdbx_description
1 polymer ?
#
loop_
_entity_poly.entity_id
_entity_poly.type
_entity_poly.pdbx_seq_one_letter_code
_entity_poly.pdbx_strand_id
1 'polypeptide(L)'
;MCCYAITKTKEMKNDNNTFINPKGLFNPSNNGFSHIVKVEEGKSLYFFSGQWASDEKGQLVALDFEEQVRKTVSNIKTAMEAAAVTIDDVVKQTIYIADFTQEKKNILIEVASKEWQTENFPASTIVPVPLLATAKGCLIEIEFIAAK
;
A
#
# COMPACT_ATOMS: atom_id res chain seq x y z
N MET A 1 -14.44 -13.44 55.91
CA MET A 1 -14.13 -12.35 54.93
C MET A 1 -13.25 -12.95 53.84
N CYS A 2 -13.85 -13.38 52.74
CA CYS A 2 -13.10 -13.93 51.61
C CYS A 2 -12.88 -12.82 50.55
N CYS A 3 -11.63 -12.39 50.41
CA CYS A 3 -11.25 -11.51 49.31
C CYS A 3 -11.18 -12.32 48.00
N TYR A 4 -12.15 -12.10 47.13
CA TYR A 4 -12.06 -12.54 45.72
C TYR A 4 -11.04 -11.65 45.00
N ALA A 5 -9.89 -12.21 44.67
CA ALA A 5 -8.95 -11.59 43.75
C ALA A 5 -9.52 -11.68 42.32
N ILE A 6 -9.97 -10.56 41.78
CA ILE A 6 -10.33 -10.45 40.37
C ILE A 6 -9.02 -10.45 39.59
N THR A 7 -8.65 -11.61 39.06
CA THR A 7 -7.61 -11.71 38.02
C THR A 7 -8.12 -10.99 36.77
N LYS A 8 -7.62 -9.78 36.52
CA LYS A 8 -7.75 -9.14 35.22
C LYS A 8 -7.04 -10.02 34.19
N THR A 9 -7.81 -10.76 33.42
CA THR A 9 -7.33 -11.36 32.18
C THR A 9 -6.83 -10.20 31.29
N LYS A 10 -5.52 -10.17 31.06
CA LYS A 10 -4.91 -9.26 30.08
C LYS A 10 -5.46 -9.68 28.71
N GLU A 11 -6.45 -8.94 28.21
CA GLU A 11 -6.86 -9.07 26.80
C GLU A 11 -5.61 -8.89 25.98
N MET A 12 -5.21 -9.92 25.25
CA MET A 12 -4.17 -9.78 24.22
C MET A 12 -4.77 -8.85 23.17
N LYS A 13 -4.33 -7.58 23.16
CA LYS A 13 -4.63 -6.66 22.07
C LYS A 13 -4.13 -7.33 20.79
N ASN A 14 -5.01 -7.50 19.85
CA ASN A 14 -4.63 -7.93 18.50
C ASN A 14 -3.94 -6.72 17.85
N ASP A 15 -2.61 -6.72 17.87
CA ASP A 15 -1.80 -5.57 17.40
C ASP A 15 -1.82 -5.41 15.88
N ASN A 16 -2.53 -6.27 15.15
CA ASN A 16 -2.61 -6.24 13.71
C ASN A 16 -3.85 -5.46 13.22
N ASN A 17 -3.68 -4.71 12.12
CA ASN A 17 -4.81 -4.09 11.43
C ASN A 17 -5.78 -5.17 10.93
N THR A 18 -7.07 -4.85 10.85
CA THR A 18 -8.10 -5.79 10.39
C THR A 18 -8.47 -5.51 8.94
N PHE A 19 -8.28 -6.51 8.07
CA PHE A 19 -8.60 -6.45 6.64
C PHE A 19 -9.96 -7.11 6.40
N ILE A 20 -10.93 -6.36 5.84
CA ILE A 20 -12.32 -6.78 5.77
C ILE A 20 -12.82 -6.78 4.33
N ASN A 21 -13.31 -7.94 3.90
CA ASN A 21 -13.96 -8.13 2.60
C ASN A 21 -15.39 -8.63 2.82
N PRO A 22 -16.40 -7.74 2.81
CA PRO A 22 -17.78 -8.09 3.15
C PRO A 22 -18.40 -9.09 2.17
N LYS A 23 -19.25 -9.97 2.69
CA LYS A 23 -20.14 -10.77 1.84
C LYS A 23 -21.08 -9.85 1.06
N GLY A 24 -21.30 -10.13 -0.21
CA GLY A 24 -22.13 -9.30 -1.09
C GLY A 24 -21.36 -8.32 -1.96
N LEU A 25 -20.06 -8.15 -1.71
CA LEU A 25 -19.12 -7.50 -2.63
C LEU A 25 -18.26 -8.57 -3.33
N PHE A 26 -17.69 -8.23 -4.50
CA PHE A 26 -16.80 -9.16 -5.19
C PHE A 26 -15.52 -9.41 -4.37
N ASN A 27 -14.90 -10.58 -4.55
CA ASN A 27 -13.63 -10.88 -3.88
C ASN A 27 -12.47 -10.06 -4.51
N PRO A 28 -11.84 -9.15 -3.78
CA PRO A 28 -10.80 -8.27 -4.30
C PRO A 28 -9.39 -8.87 -4.27
N SER A 29 -9.18 -10.02 -3.63
CA SER A 29 -7.86 -10.59 -3.36
C SER A 29 -7.03 -10.79 -4.64
N ASN A 30 -7.66 -11.25 -5.73
CA ASN A 30 -7.00 -11.42 -7.03
C ASN A 30 -6.56 -10.08 -7.68
N ASN A 31 -7.04 -8.95 -7.17
CA ASN A 31 -6.66 -7.61 -7.61
C ASN A 31 -5.72 -6.91 -6.63
N GLY A 32 -5.27 -7.60 -5.57
CA GLY A 32 -4.29 -7.09 -4.61
C GLY A 32 -4.81 -5.96 -3.71
N PHE A 33 -6.10 -5.99 -3.30
CA PHE A 33 -6.63 -5.01 -2.36
C PHE A 33 -7.67 -5.61 -1.40
N SER A 34 -8.00 -4.88 -0.33
CA SER A 34 -9.14 -5.12 0.54
C SER A 34 -10.17 -4.01 0.41
N HIS A 35 -11.45 -4.35 0.57
CA HIS A 35 -12.52 -3.34 0.55
C HIS A 35 -12.41 -2.35 1.71
N ILE A 36 -12.03 -2.84 2.90
CA ILE A 36 -11.92 -2.05 4.13
C ILE A 36 -10.69 -2.49 4.89
N VAL A 37 -9.96 -1.53 5.44
CA VAL A 37 -8.95 -1.79 6.47
C VAL A 37 -9.31 -0.96 7.70
N LYS A 38 -9.49 -1.65 8.84
CA LYS A 38 -9.67 -1.02 10.14
C LYS A 38 -8.30 -0.92 10.82
N VAL A 39 -7.90 0.29 11.17
CA VAL A 39 -6.72 0.53 11.98
C VAL A 39 -7.07 0.32 13.44
N GLU A 40 -6.32 -0.52 14.14
CA GLU A 40 -6.55 -0.77 15.57
C GLU A 40 -6.06 0.41 16.43
N GLU A 41 -6.66 0.55 17.61
CA GLU A 41 -6.35 1.64 18.53
C GLU A 41 -4.88 1.62 19.00
N GLY A 42 -4.27 2.80 19.10
CA GLY A 42 -2.93 2.97 19.64
C GLY A 42 -1.81 2.91 18.59
N LYS A 43 -2.14 2.72 17.31
CA LYS A 43 -1.16 2.74 16.22
C LYS A 43 -0.81 4.17 15.78
N SER A 44 0.46 4.36 15.43
CA SER A 44 0.93 5.59 14.76
C SER A 44 0.64 5.51 13.27
N LEU A 45 0.20 6.62 12.69
CA LEU A 45 -0.02 6.72 11.24
C LEU A 45 1.19 7.37 10.57
N TYR A 46 1.61 6.79 9.46
CA TYR A 46 2.68 7.27 8.59
C TYR A 46 2.09 7.61 7.23
N PHE A 47 2.22 8.86 6.82
CA PHE A 47 1.74 9.35 5.53
C PHE A 47 2.91 9.45 4.57
N PHE A 48 2.86 8.72 3.48
CA PHE A 48 3.89 8.70 2.46
C PHE A 48 3.42 9.49 1.24
N SER A 49 4.21 10.47 0.83
CA SER A 49 3.99 11.20 -0.41
C SER A 49 4.11 10.30 -1.62
N GLY A 50 3.62 10.74 -2.76
CA GLY A 50 3.70 10.01 -4.01
C GLY A 50 5.13 9.59 -4.34
N GLN A 51 5.31 8.30 -4.56
CA GLN A 51 6.56 7.71 -5.04
C GLN A 51 6.42 7.36 -6.51
N TRP A 52 7.47 7.59 -7.27
CA TRP A 52 7.53 7.38 -8.71
C TRP A 52 8.94 6.93 -9.14
N ALA A 53 9.16 6.65 -10.41
CA ALA A 53 10.40 6.09 -10.91
C ALA A 53 11.54 7.12 -11.01
N SER A 54 11.87 7.77 -9.88
CA SER A 54 12.94 8.76 -9.78
C SER A 54 14.24 8.19 -9.26
N ASP A 55 15.34 8.86 -9.62
CA ASP A 55 16.61 8.78 -8.91
C ASP A 55 16.64 9.74 -7.71
N GLU A 56 17.79 9.82 -7.03
CA GLU A 56 18.02 10.73 -5.88
C GLU A 56 18.00 12.22 -6.26
N LYS A 57 18.11 12.53 -7.56
CA LYS A 57 18.05 13.91 -8.07
C LYS A 57 16.65 14.29 -8.56
N GLY A 58 15.66 13.40 -8.42
CA GLY A 58 14.32 13.61 -8.93
C GLY A 58 14.24 13.53 -10.46
N GLN A 59 15.10 12.75 -11.11
CA GLN A 59 15.04 12.52 -12.55
C GLN A 59 14.33 11.20 -12.84
N LEU A 60 13.46 11.18 -13.86
CA LEU A 60 12.86 9.93 -14.32
C LEU A 60 13.94 9.01 -14.90
N VAL A 61 14.03 7.77 -14.39
CA VAL A 61 15.09 6.82 -14.75
C VAL A 61 14.61 5.57 -15.47
N ALA A 62 13.32 5.50 -15.81
CA ALA A 62 12.72 4.39 -16.55
C ALA A 62 11.81 4.92 -17.66
N LEU A 63 11.83 4.28 -18.84
CA LEU A 63 11.10 4.73 -20.01
C LEU A 63 9.77 3.99 -20.20
N ASP A 64 9.77 2.66 -20.03
CA ASP A 64 8.54 1.88 -20.15
C ASP A 64 7.80 1.73 -18.82
N PHE A 65 6.53 1.33 -18.89
CA PHE A 65 5.66 1.27 -17.72
C PHE A 65 6.10 0.22 -16.70
N GLU A 66 6.55 -0.95 -17.14
CA GLU A 66 6.98 -2.02 -16.23
C GLU A 66 8.23 -1.62 -15.44
N GLU A 67 9.22 -1.04 -16.11
CA GLU A 67 10.41 -0.51 -15.45
C GLU A 67 10.06 0.60 -14.45
N GLN A 68 9.12 1.50 -14.82
CA GLN A 68 8.64 2.53 -13.90
C GLN A 68 7.94 1.93 -12.68
N VAL A 69 7.11 0.90 -12.84
CA VAL A 69 6.49 0.19 -11.68
C VAL A 69 7.57 -0.39 -10.77
N ARG A 70 8.56 -1.11 -11.33
CA ARG A 70 9.65 -1.72 -10.55
C ARG A 70 10.45 -0.69 -9.78
N LYS A 71 10.81 0.42 -10.42
CA LYS A 71 11.56 1.50 -9.77
C LYS A 71 10.74 2.21 -8.70
N THR A 72 9.45 2.47 -8.97
CA THR A 72 8.52 3.03 -7.98
C THR A 72 8.42 2.14 -6.74
N VAL A 73 8.26 0.82 -6.92
CA VAL A 73 8.25 -0.15 -5.82
C VAL A 73 9.58 -0.14 -5.04
N SER A 74 10.71 -0.04 -5.73
CA SER A 74 12.03 0.09 -5.09
C SER A 74 12.12 1.36 -4.22
N ASN A 75 11.63 2.50 -4.72
CA ASN A 75 11.60 3.75 -3.96
C ASN A 75 10.67 3.68 -2.75
N ILE A 76 9.51 3.01 -2.90
CA ILE A 76 8.59 2.74 -1.79
C ILE A 76 9.28 1.91 -0.70
N LYS A 77 10.01 0.84 -1.06
CA LYS A 77 10.76 0.03 -0.08
C LYS A 77 11.77 0.87 0.69
N THR A 78 12.51 1.74 0.00
CA THR A 78 13.47 2.66 0.64
C THR A 78 12.75 3.60 1.65
N ALA A 79 11.60 4.16 1.27
CA ALA A 79 10.83 5.02 2.17
C ALA A 79 10.27 4.26 3.38
N MET A 80 9.81 3.02 3.18
CA MET A 80 9.34 2.14 4.25
C MET A 80 10.44 1.78 5.24
N GLU A 81 11.64 1.45 4.75
CA GLU A 81 12.81 1.17 5.59
C GLU A 81 13.15 2.37 6.49
N ALA A 82 13.17 3.57 5.92
CA ALA A 82 13.45 4.79 6.67
C ALA A 82 12.43 5.06 7.79
N ALA A 83 11.19 4.63 7.62
CA ALA A 83 10.11 4.75 8.59
C ALA A 83 9.98 3.52 9.51
N ALA A 84 10.80 2.49 9.33
CA ALA A 84 10.71 1.21 10.02
C ALA A 84 9.31 0.56 9.92
N VAL A 85 8.63 0.71 8.78
CA VAL A 85 7.35 0.05 8.46
C VAL A 85 7.53 -0.97 7.35
N THR A 86 6.58 -1.90 7.24
CA THR A 86 6.57 -2.97 6.23
C THR A 86 5.33 -2.88 5.36
N ILE A 87 5.24 -3.70 4.31
CA ILE A 87 4.04 -3.76 3.46
C ILE A 87 2.80 -4.19 4.26
N ASP A 88 2.95 -5.02 5.28
CA ASP A 88 1.83 -5.46 6.14
C ASP A 88 1.27 -4.34 7.02
N ASP A 89 2.02 -3.25 7.21
CA ASP A 89 1.57 -2.06 7.92
C ASP A 89 0.77 -1.11 7.01
N VAL A 90 0.79 -1.30 5.68
CA VAL A 90 0.08 -0.41 4.74
C VAL A 90 -1.42 -0.65 4.83
N VAL A 91 -2.16 0.42 5.10
CA VAL A 91 -3.63 0.36 5.30
C VAL A 91 -4.41 0.99 4.15
N LYS A 92 -3.82 1.94 3.43
CA LYS A 92 -4.42 2.61 2.28
C LYS A 92 -3.36 2.95 1.25
N GLN A 93 -3.71 2.80 -0.03
CA GLN A 93 -2.90 3.32 -1.14
C GLN A 93 -3.78 3.93 -2.23
N THR A 94 -3.24 4.92 -2.93
CA THR A 94 -3.78 5.44 -4.18
C THR A 94 -2.71 5.33 -5.26
N ILE A 95 -3.09 4.76 -6.39
CA ILE A 95 -2.20 4.51 -7.51
C ILE A 95 -2.68 5.34 -8.69
N TYR A 96 -1.91 6.32 -9.10
CA TYR A 96 -2.19 7.17 -10.26
C TYR A 96 -1.47 6.61 -11.47
N ILE A 97 -2.19 6.44 -12.58
CA ILE A 97 -1.63 5.90 -13.83
C ILE A 97 -1.99 6.84 -14.99
N ALA A 98 -0.96 7.40 -15.62
CA ALA A 98 -1.12 8.17 -16.86
C ALA A 98 -1.33 7.23 -18.06
N ASP A 99 -2.16 7.67 -19.01
CA ASP A 99 -2.51 6.89 -20.21
C ASP A 99 -2.93 5.45 -19.86
N PHE A 100 -3.88 5.32 -18.96
CA PHE A 100 -4.32 4.04 -18.42
C PHE A 100 -4.79 3.07 -19.51
N THR A 101 -4.29 1.82 -19.43
CA THR A 101 -4.79 0.68 -20.19
C THR A 101 -4.97 -0.54 -19.28
N GLN A 102 -5.78 -1.51 -19.71
CA GLN A 102 -5.94 -2.76 -18.97
C GLN A 102 -4.61 -3.55 -18.89
N GLU A 103 -3.76 -3.42 -19.92
CA GLU A 103 -2.43 -4.02 -19.93
C GLU A 103 -1.55 -3.43 -18.81
N LYS A 104 -1.51 -2.09 -18.67
CA LYS A 104 -0.79 -1.44 -17.56
C LYS A 104 -1.27 -1.91 -16.20
N LYS A 105 -2.59 -2.06 -16.02
CA LYS A 105 -3.13 -2.64 -14.78
C LYS A 105 -2.61 -4.05 -14.53
N ASN A 106 -2.58 -4.91 -15.55
CA ASN A 106 -2.11 -6.28 -15.41
C ASN A 106 -0.61 -6.33 -15.06
N ILE A 107 0.21 -5.50 -15.71
CA ILE A 107 1.64 -5.35 -15.39
C ILE A 107 1.82 -4.90 -13.93
N LEU A 108 1.08 -3.89 -13.49
CA LEU A 108 1.12 -3.42 -12.11
C LEU A 108 0.82 -4.55 -11.11
N ILE A 109 -0.27 -5.29 -11.32
CA ILE A 109 -0.66 -6.40 -10.43
C ILE A 109 0.42 -7.49 -10.42
N GLU A 110 0.96 -7.85 -11.58
CA GLU A 110 2.00 -8.87 -11.70
C GLU A 110 3.28 -8.48 -10.96
N VAL A 111 3.77 -7.25 -11.17
CA VAL A 111 4.96 -6.76 -10.50
C VAL A 111 4.72 -6.64 -8.99
N ALA A 112 3.60 -6.04 -8.58
CA ALA A 112 3.27 -5.87 -7.17
C ALA A 112 3.16 -7.21 -6.43
N SER A 113 2.52 -8.21 -7.02
CA SER A 113 2.38 -9.55 -6.40
C SER A 113 3.71 -10.26 -6.19
N LYS A 114 4.68 -10.06 -7.09
CA LYS A 114 6.04 -10.63 -6.96
C LYS A 114 6.87 -9.92 -5.90
N GLU A 115 6.66 -8.61 -5.76
CA GLU A 115 7.50 -7.76 -4.92
C GLU A 115 7.03 -7.68 -3.46
N TRP A 116 5.71 -7.81 -3.22
CA TRP A 116 5.15 -7.58 -1.90
C TRP A 116 4.87 -8.84 -1.09
N GLN A 117 4.67 -9.98 -1.67
CA GLN A 117 4.48 -11.29 -1.02
C GLN A 117 3.68 -11.22 0.31
N THR A 118 2.55 -10.50 0.31
CA THR A 118 1.69 -10.33 1.48
C THR A 118 0.29 -10.88 1.21
N GLU A 119 -0.38 -11.34 2.26
CA GLU A 119 -1.82 -11.65 2.25
C GLU A 119 -2.67 -10.48 2.78
N ASN A 120 -2.02 -9.46 3.35
CA ASN A 120 -2.63 -8.28 3.95
C ASN A 120 -2.71 -7.14 2.93
N PHE A 121 -3.65 -7.20 2.02
CA PHE A 121 -3.79 -6.18 0.98
C PHE A 121 -4.43 -4.90 1.53
N PRO A 122 -3.85 -3.70 1.27
CA PRO A 122 -4.41 -2.43 1.70
C PRO A 122 -5.75 -2.12 1.00
N ALA A 123 -6.51 -1.20 1.57
CA ALA A 123 -7.57 -0.55 0.81
C ALA A 123 -6.94 0.27 -0.33
N SER A 124 -7.27 -0.04 -1.58
CA SER A 124 -6.58 0.50 -2.76
C SER A 124 -7.54 1.13 -3.77
N THR A 125 -7.09 2.17 -4.44
CA THR A 125 -7.79 2.79 -5.55
C THR A 125 -6.80 3.07 -6.68
N ILE A 126 -7.15 2.66 -7.91
CA ILE A 126 -6.41 3.05 -9.12
C ILE A 126 -7.15 4.22 -9.74
N VAL A 127 -6.43 5.30 -10.03
CA VAL A 127 -6.96 6.54 -10.61
C VAL A 127 -6.26 6.79 -11.95
N PRO A 128 -6.97 6.60 -13.07
CA PRO A 128 -6.48 7.07 -14.37
C PRO A 128 -6.37 8.59 -14.40
N VAL A 129 -5.25 9.11 -14.86
CA VAL A 129 -5.01 10.56 -15.01
C VAL A 129 -4.46 10.88 -16.41
N PRO A 130 -4.71 12.08 -16.94
CA PRO A 130 -4.14 12.47 -18.24
C PRO A 130 -2.61 12.57 -18.22
N LEU A 131 -2.05 13.03 -17.10
CA LEU A 131 -0.60 13.17 -16.87
C LEU A 131 -0.33 13.24 -15.36
N LEU A 132 0.92 12.98 -15.00
CA LEU A 132 1.46 13.16 -13.65
C LEU A 132 2.29 14.44 -13.58
N ALA A 133 2.19 15.16 -12.46
CA ALA A 133 2.89 16.42 -12.25
C ALA A 133 4.40 16.27 -11.96
N THR A 134 4.84 15.04 -11.66
CA THR A 134 6.19 14.73 -11.18
C THR A 134 7.27 14.93 -12.23
N ALA A 135 7.16 14.29 -13.41
CA ALA A 135 8.10 14.43 -14.50
C ALA A 135 7.45 14.13 -15.85
N LYS A 136 7.96 14.76 -16.91
CA LYS A 136 7.52 14.42 -18.28
C LYS A 136 7.85 12.95 -18.59
N GLY A 137 6.83 12.18 -18.97
CA GLY A 137 6.96 10.76 -19.26
C GLY A 137 6.78 9.85 -18.04
N CYS A 138 6.51 10.40 -16.86
CA CYS A 138 6.11 9.61 -15.70
C CYS A 138 4.72 9.01 -15.94
N LEU A 139 4.61 7.69 -15.77
CA LEU A 139 3.40 6.92 -16.08
C LEU A 139 2.71 6.36 -14.82
N ILE A 140 3.40 6.32 -13.68
CA ILE A 140 2.85 5.81 -12.42
C ILE A 140 3.39 6.60 -11.23
N GLU A 141 2.50 6.89 -10.28
CA GLU A 141 2.80 7.44 -8.97
C GLU A 141 1.93 6.76 -7.91
N ILE A 142 2.50 6.44 -6.76
CA ILE A 142 1.80 5.74 -5.68
C ILE A 142 2.02 6.49 -4.37
N GLU A 143 0.93 6.93 -3.74
CA GLU A 143 0.90 7.41 -2.35
C GLU A 143 0.28 6.36 -1.45
N PHE A 144 0.67 6.33 -0.16
CA PHE A 144 0.12 5.37 0.77
C PHE A 144 0.19 5.82 2.23
N ILE A 145 -0.60 5.14 3.06
CA ILE A 145 -0.64 5.34 4.51
C ILE A 145 -0.35 3.99 5.16
N ALA A 146 0.57 3.98 6.13
CA ALA A 146 0.85 2.82 6.96
C ALA A 146 0.41 3.10 8.41
N ALA A 147 0.09 2.03 9.17
CA ALA A 147 -0.31 2.09 10.58
C ALA A 147 0.45 1.02 11.38
N LYS A 148 1.31 1.48 12.31
CA LYS A 148 2.17 0.62 13.13
C LYS A 148 2.16 1.01 14.60
#